data_2629bc0b1accdb1f42ddf203bf9d1ff9
#
_entry.id   2629bc0b1accdb1f42ddf203bf9d1ff9
#
_cell.length_a   1.000
_cell.length_b   1.000
_cell.length_c   1.000
_cell.angle_alpha   90.00
_cell.angle_beta   90.00
_cell.angle_gamma   90.00
#
_symmetry.space_group_name_H-M   'P 1'
#
loop_
_entity.id
_entity.type
_entity.pdbx_description
1 polymer ?
#
loop_
_entity_poly.entity_id
_entity_poly.type
_entity_poly.pdbx_seq_one_letter_code
_entity_poly.pdbx_strand_id
1 'polypeptide(L)'
;MSLRTGLAGLTGPQRFLLAGSFLIPLGSYAVLPFMSVLLHERLGMGLGTVGIVLATASLVQFSGGVVGGAVADRIGLRHTMVLALVIRTAGFAAFLPGLTHTAAAVAALFLVSCGAALYLPANKAYLVHSADASQRPLLLSTSGSALNAGIALGPLAAAPFVLDSSAGLFAAVTALFAAVTAGHALLPAETPAAASGPPAAEPGATEAKTTVPVARRLGDRLLGPGALPFGITVLSLYVFMFFQHYLALYAVPRTSTAYYSLVLALYALLLVVAQPLVSDRVARLPYGHVLRLGFAAMATGMAALALGGHLAILVGSLLICCAETTLFLKNDLEALARSTRSPAVVFGRQRLAAGIGAFLSGTAGGGGYAMAERSGHTGLFWAAVALQCVALPPLLIATLRRTRSAHCARAARHPAATATTGRTGGNNSADTGV
;
A
#
# COMPACT_ATOMS: atom_id res chain seq x y z
N MET A 1 6.37 14.07 -22.00
CA MET A 1 5.28 13.52 -22.85
C MET A 1 4.00 14.20 -22.39
N SER A 2 3.09 14.67 -23.29
CA SER A 2 1.83 15.21 -22.81
C SER A 2 0.94 14.07 -22.27
N LEU A 3 0.10 14.38 -21.27
CA LEU A 3 -0.82 13.39 -20.69
C LEU A 3 -1.68 12.69 -21.77
N ARG A 4 -2.14 13.48 -22.76
CA ARG A 4 -2.95 12.96 -23.88
C ARG A 4 -2.20 11.95 -24.75
N THR A 5 -0.94 12.22 -25.09
CA THR A 5 -0.11 11.29 -25.88
C THR A 5 0.24 10.04 -25.07
N GLY A 6 0.46 10.18 -23.76
CA GLY A 6 0.71 9.05 -22.87
C GLY A 6 -0.50 8.11 -22.75
N LEU A 7 -1.70 8.66 -22.57
CA LEU A 7 -2.95 7.88 -22.47
C LEU A 7 -3.37 7.26 -23.81
N ALA A 8 -3.10 7.95 -24.93
CA ALA A 8 -3.40 7.43 -26.27
C ALA A 8 -2.56 6.20 -26.64
N GLY A 9 -1.31 6.13 -26.14
CA GLY A 9 -0.38 5.01 -26.36
C GLY A 9 -0.63 3.78 -25.48
N LEU A 10 -1.65 3.77 -24.61
CA LEU A 10 -1.93 2.63 -23.73
C LEU A 10 -2.49 1.45 -24.51
N THR A 11 -1.99 0.26 -24.20
CA THR A 11 -2.49 -1.02 -24.73
C THR A 11 -3.89 -1.34 -24.20
N GLY A 12 -4.62 -2.22 -24.88
CA GLY A 12 -5.94 -2.70 -24.44
C GLY A 12 -5.92 -3.24 -22.99
N PRO A 13 -5.00 -4.16 -22.64
CA PRO A 13 -4.85 -4.64 -21.27
C PRO A 13 -4.61 -3.54 -20.24
N GLN A 14 -3.77 -2.55 -20.54
CA GLN A 14 -3.50 -1.43 -19.64
C GLN A 14 -4.75 -0.57 -19.40
N ARG A 15 -5.52 -0.26 -20.47
CA ARG A 15 -6.79 0.47 -20.34
C ARG A 15 -7.81 -0.31 -19.51
N PHE A 16 -7.90 -1.62 -19.72
CA PHE A 16 -8.78 -2.49 -18.94
C PHE A 16 -8.40 -2.50 -17.44
N LEU A 17 -7.10 -2.62 -17.12
CA LEU A 17 -6.62 -2.59 -15.73
C LEU A 17 -6.85 -1.22 -15.06
N LEU A 18 -6.73 -0.13 -15.81
CA LEU A 18 -7.07 1.21 -15.29
C LEU A 18 -8.57 1.35 -15.01
N ALA A 19 -9.43 0.81 -15.89
CA ALA A 19 -10.87 0.73 -15.62
C ALA A 19 -11.16 -0.15 -14.40
N GLY A 20 -10.47 -1.29 -14.25
CA GLY A 20 -10.53 -2.15 -13.06
C GLY A 20 -10.07 -1.41 -11.79
N SER A 21 -9.04 -0.56 -11.90
CA SER A 21 -8.56 0.27 -10.79
C SER A 21 -9.61 1.29 -10.31
N PHE A 22 -10.63 1.60 -11.11
CA PHE A 22 -11.79 2.40 -10.74
C PHE A 22 -12.96 1.53 -10.26
N LEU A 23 -13.36 0.53 -11.04
CA LEU A 23 -14.56 -0.28 -10.79
C LEU A 23 -14.48 -1.12 -9.51
N ILE A 24 -13.29 -1.67 -9.22
CA ILE A 24 -13.07 -2.50 -8.03
C ILE A 24 -13.20 -1.69 -6.73
N PRO A 25 -12.55 -0.53 -6.58
CA PRO A 25 -12.80 0.36 -5.45
C PRO A 25 -14.24 0.87 -5.39
N LEU A 26 -14.83 1.25 -6.52
CA LEU A 26 -16.22 1.70 -6.59
C LEU A 26 -17.15 0.67 -5.95
N GLY A 27 -17.12 -0.57 -6.40
CA GLY A 27 -17.95 -1.65 -5.83
C GLY A 27 -17.61 -1.96 -4.37
N SER A 28 -16.33 -1.95 -4.00
CA SER A 28 -15.92 -2.23 -2.62
C SER A 28 -16.41 -1.16 -1.65
N TYR A 29 -16.22 0.11 -2.01
CA TYR A 29 -16.59 1.25 -1.16
C TYR A 29 -18.07 1.60 -1.24
N ALA A 30 -18.82 1.04 -2.19
CA ALA A 30 -20.27 0.98 -2.14
C ALA A 30 -20.81 0.19 -0.93
N VAL A 31 -20.02 -0.76 -0.41
CA VAL A 31 -20.43 -1.68 0.65
C VAL A 31 -19.66 -1.48 1.95
N LEU A 32 -18.32 -1.49 1.90
CA LEU A 32 -17.46 -1.56 3.09
C LEU A 32 -17.66 -0.45 4.13
N PRO A 33 -17.90 0.84 3.76
CA PRO A 33 -18.13 1.88 4.75
C PRO A 33 -19.39 1.67 5.58
N PHE A 34 -20.36 0.92 5.06
CA PHE A 34 -21.63 0.65 5.72
C PHE A 34 -21.62 -0.63 6.55
N MET A 35 -20.49 -1.36 6.58
CA MET A 35 -20.39 -2.63 7.31
C MET A 35 -20.60 -2.47 8.81
N SER A 36 -20.12 -1.37 9.42
CA SER A 36 -20.36 -1.11 10.84
C SER A 36 -21.86 -0.98 11.16
N VAL A 37 -22.60 -0.29 10.30
CA VAL A 37 -24.06 -0.12 10.42
C VAL A 37 -24.76 -1.46 10.23
N LEU A 38 -24.42 -2.23 9.20
CA LEU A 38 -24.99 -3.54 8.94
C LEU A 38 -24.78 -4.50 10.13
N LEU A 39 -23.54 -4.60 10.62
CA LEU A 39 -23.18 -5.49 11.71
C LEU A 39 -23.83 -5.10 13.03
N HIS A 40 -23.94 -3.79 13.31
CA HIS A 40 -24.52 -3.29 14.56
C HIS A 40 -26.04 -3.22 14.49
N GLU A 41 -26.59 -2.42 13.57
CA GLU A 41 -28.02 -2.11 13.53
C GLU A 41 -28.86 -3.30 13.05
N ARG A 42 -28.38 -4.03 12.03
CA ARG A 42 -29.19 -5.11 11.43
C ARG A 42 -28.93 -6.47 12.07
N LEU A 43 -27.69 -6.78 12.44
CA LEU A 43 -27.32 -8.08 13.01
C LEU A 43 -27.15 -8.05 14.52
N GLY A 44 -27.36 -6.90 15.18
CA GLY A 44 -27.38 -6.76 16.65
C GLY A 44 -26.02 -6.96 17.31
N MET A 45 -24.89 -6.86 16.56
CA MET A 45 -23.56 -7.04 17.15
C MET A 45 -23.20 -5.85 18.05
N GLY A 46 -22.61 -6.12 19.21
CA GLY A 46 -22.06 -5.07 20.07
C GLY A 46 -20.97 -4.27 19.37
N LEU A 47 -20.94 -2.93 19.56
CA LEU A 47 -20.00 -2.02 18.90
C LEU A 47 -18.54 -2.43 19.10
N GLY A 48 -18.17 -2.93 20.29
CA GLY A 48 -16.80 -3.42 20.55
C GLY A 48 -16.42 -4.60 19.66
N THR A 49 -17.35 -5.55 19.47
CA THR A 49 -17.15 -6.72 18.58
C THR A 49 -17.06 -6.28 17.12
N VAL A 50 -17.93 -5.35 16.68
CA VAL A 50 -17.86 -4.76 15.33
C VAL A 50 -16.49 -4.12 15.10
N GLY A 51 -16.00 -3.33 16.05
CA GLY A 51 -14.69 -2.71 15.97
C GLY A 51 -13.55 -3.73 15.81
N ILE A 52 -13.57 -4.81 16.60
CA ILE A 52 -12.56 -5.88 16.51
C ILE A 52 -12.62 -6.59 15.14
N VAL A 53 -13.82 -6.91 14.66
CA VAL A 53 -14.01 -7.58 13.35
C VAL A 53 -13.48 -6.71 12.22
N LEU A 54 -13.84 -5.42 12.19
CA LEU A 54 -13.38 -4.48 11.15
C LEU A 54 -11.87 -4.25 11.22
N ALA A 55 -11.31 -4.09 12.43
CA ALA A 55 -9.86 -3.92 12.62
C ALA A 55 -9.08 -5.16 12.15
N THR A 56 -9.56 -6.36 12.49
CA THR A 56 -8.92 -7.61 12.08
C THR A 56 -9.01 -7.82 10.58
N ALA A 57 -10.16 -7.51 9.95
CA ALA A 57 -10.33 -7.57 8.50
C ALA A 57 -9.38 -6.59 7.78
N SER A 58 -9.21 -5.38 8.31
CA SER A 58 -8.25 -4.40 7.82
C SER A 58 -6.81 -4.90 7.98
N LEU A 59 -6.47 -5.49 9.12
CA LEU A 59 -5.14 -6.07 9.33
C LEU A 59 -4.84 -7.17 8.31
N VAL A 60 -5.78 -8.07 8.04
CA VAL A 60 -5.67 -9.10 6.99
C VAL A 60 -5.43 -8.46 5.61
N GLN A 61 -6.21 -7.42 5.28
CA GLN A 61 -6.08 -6.72 4.01
C GLN A 61 -4.70 -6.09 3.82
N PHE A 62 -4.12 -5.51 4.86
CA PHE A 62 -2.81 -4.86 4.76
C PHE A 62 -1.65 -5.85 4.87
N SER A 63 -1.64 -6.72 5.89
CA SER A 63 -0.55 -7.68 6.11
C SER A 63 -0.50 -8.77 5.03
N GLY A 64 -1.65 -9.19 4.52
CA GLY A 64 -1.78 -10.19 3.47
C GLY A 64 -1.19 -9.77 2.12
N GLY A 65 -0.84 -8.49 1.92
CA GLY A 65 -0.14 -8.02 0.72
C GLY A 65 1.21 -8.71 0.49
N VAL A 66 1.92 -9.09 1.56
CA VAL A 66 3.16 -9.88 1.46
C VAL A 66 2.88 -11.29 0.93
N VAL A 67 1.80 -11.89 1.42
CA VAL A 67 1.34 -13.21 0.93
C VAL A 67 0.93 -13.09 -0.54
N GLY A 68 0.19 -12.02 -0.90
CA GLY A 68 -0.21 -11.74 -2.29
C GLY A 68 0.98 -11.64 -3.25
N GLY A 69 2.05 -10.97 -2.83
CA GLY A 69 3.29 -10.92 -3.60
C GLY A 69 3.94 -12.28 -3.78
N ALA A 70 4.01 -13.09 -2.71
CA ALA A 70 4.59 -14.43 -2.77
C ALA A 70 3.72 -15.41 -3.59
N VAL A 71 2.41 -15.28 -3.56
CA VAL A 71 1.48 -16.06 -4.41
C VAL A 71 1.68 -15.68 -5.87
N ALA A 72 1.80 -14.38 -6.18
CA ALA A 72 2.03 -13.90 -7.54
C ALA A 72 3.35 -14.43 -8.14
N ASP A 73 4.39 -14.58 -7.32
CA ASP A 73 5.65 -15.18 -7.77
C ASP A 73 5.52 -16.68 -8.10
N ARG A 74 4.56 -17.38 -7.47
CA ARG A 74 4.37 -18.82 -7.67
C ARG A 74 3.44 -19.17 -8.84
N ILE A 75 2.31 -18.48 -8.93
CA ILE A 75 1.26 -18.80 -9.91
C ILE A 75 1.11 -17.76 -11.02
N GLY A 76 1.92 -16.68 -10.99
CA GLY A 76 1.87 -15.56 -11.93
C GLY A 76 0.87 -14.46 -11.53
N LEU A 77 1.07 -13.26 -12.09
CA LEU A 77 0.30 -12.07 -11.72
C LEU A 77 -1.17 -12.20 -12.14
N ARG A 78 -1.42 -12.63 -13.39
CA ARG A 78 -2.78 -12.81 -13.90
C ARG A 78 -3.58 -13.80 -13.06
N HIS A 79 -3.03 -14.99 -12.79
CA HIS A 79 -3.74 -16.00 -12.00
C HIS A 79 -4.00 -15.53 -10.57
N THR A 80 -3.06 -14.79 -9.98
CA THR A 80 -3.24 -14.19 -8.66
C THR A 80 -4.36 -13.14 -8.66
N MET A 81 -4.44 -12.28 -9.69
CA MET A 81 -5.53 -11.29 -9.80
C MET A 81 -6.89 -11.99 -9.97
N VAL A 82 -6.99 -13.01 -10.83
CA VAL A 82 -8.22 -13.77 -11.03
C VAL A 82 -8.64 -14.48 -9.75
N LEU A 83 -7.73 -15.20 -9.08
CA LEU A 83 -7.99 -15.85 -7.79
C LEU A 83 -8.48 -14.85 -6.74
N ALA A 84 -7.81 -13.71 -6.64
CA ALA A 84 -8.18 -12.63 -5.73
C ALA A 84 -9.61 -12.10 -5.98
N LEU A 85 -9.95 -11.91 -7.25
CA LEU A 85 -11.28 -11.43 -7.66
C LEU A 85 -12.37 -12.49 -7.48
N VAL A 86 -12.06 -13.77 -7.73
CA VAL A 86 -12.97 -14.90 -7.41
C VAL A 86 -13.29 -14.91 -5.91
N ILE A 87 -12.26 -14.81 -5.05
CA ILE A 87 -12.45 -14.75 -3.60
C ILE A 87 -13.29 -13.54 -3.21
N ARG A 88 -13.06 -12.37 -3.81
CA ARG A 88 -13.86 -11.15 -3.54
C ARG A 88 -15.29 -11.28 -4.03
N THR A 89 -15.51 -11.86 -5.22
CA THR A 89 -16.85 -12.12 -5.75
C THR A 89 -17.63 -13.04 -4.80
N ALA A 90 -17.00 -14.13 -4.36
CA ALA A 90 -17.59 -15.03 -3.37
C ALA A 90 -17.87 -14.31 -2.04
N GLY A 91 -16.96 -13.42 -1.60
CA GLY A 91 -17.17 -12.61 -0.41
C GLY A 91 -18.36 -11.66 -0.55
N PHE A 92 -18.51 -10.95 -1.67
CA PHE A 92 -19.67 -10.07 -1.90
C PHE A 92 -20.97 -10.88 -2.04
N ALA A 93 -20.95 -12.05 -2.68
CA ALA A 93 -22.10 -12.96 -2.71
C ALA A 93 -22.50 -13.47 -1.32
N ALA A 94 -21.52 -13.74 -0.47
CA ALA A 94 -21.76 -14.20 0.91
C ALA A 94 -22.37 -13.12 1.82
N PHE A 95 -22.36 -11.85 1.44
CA PHE A 95 -23.13 -10.83 2.15
C PHE A 95 -24.64 -10.98 1.98
N LEU A 96 -25.13 -11.66 0.92
CA LEU A 96 -26.57 -11.93 0.76
C LEU A 96 -27.13 -12.78 1.92
N PRO A 97 -26.63 -14.00 2.21
CA PRO A 97 -27.00 -14.70 3.43
C PRO A 97 -26.53 -13.97 4.70
N GLY A 98 -25.48 -13.15 4.62
CA GLY A 98 -24.98 -12.30 5.69
C GLY A 98 -25.96 -11.22 6.16
N LEU A 99 -27.02 -10.92 5.40
CA LEU A 99 -28.10 -10.03 5.83
C LEU A 99 -28.92 -10.57 7.01
N THR A 100 -28.89 -11.87 7.24
CA THR A 100 -29.64 -12.56 8.30
C THR A 100 -28.75 -13.39 9.23
N HIS A 101 -27.51 -13.69 8.81
CA HIS A 101 -26.60 -14.56 9.56
C HIS A 101 -25.26 -13.84 9.82
N THR A 102 -25.00 -13.50 11.07
CA THR A 102 -23.80 -12.80 11.51
C THR A 102 -22.49 -13.50 11.08
N ALA A 103 -22.46 -14.85 11.23
CA ALA A 103 -21.27 -15.62 10.83
C ALA A 103 -20.96 -15.49 9.32
N ALA A 104 -22.00 -15.48 8.48
CA ALA A 104 -21.86 -15.30 7.03
C ALA A 104 -21.36 -13.88 6.70
N ALA A 105 -21.88 -12.85 7.37
CA ALA A 105 -21.42 -11.46 7.18
C ALA A 105 -19.95 -11.27 7.58
N VAL A 106 -19.53 -11.86 8.70
CA VAL A 106 -18.13 -11.82 9.15
C VAL A 106 -17.23 -12.58 8.17
N ALA A 107 -17.61 -13.79 7.75
CA ALA A 107 -16.87 -14.57 6.76
C ALA A 107 -16.75 -13.84 5.42
N ALA A 108 -17.85 -13.21 4.95
CA ALA A 108 -17.87 -12.38 3.75
C ALA A 108 -16.84 -11.23 3.81
N LEU A 109 -16.80 -10.52 4.94
CA LEU A 109 -15.85 -9.42 5.16
C LEU A 109 -14.39 -9.89 5.10
N PHE A 110 -14.09 -11.04 5.72
CA PHE A 110 -12.75 -11.63 5.65
C PHE A 110 -12.38 -12.11 4.24
N LEU A 111 -13.31 -12.72 3.50
CA LEU A 111 -13.08 -13.10 2.10
C LEU A 111 -12.76 -11.87 1.23
N VAL A 112 -13.55 -10.80 1.35
CA VAL A 112 -13.30 -9.54 0.63
C VAL A 112 -11.92 -8.97 0.99
N SER A 113 -11.53 -9.00 2.26
CA SER A 113 -10.24 -8.52 2.74
C SER A 113 -9.06 -9.37 2.23
N CYS A 114 -9.19 -10.70 2.26
CA CYS A 114 -8.19 -11.63 1.70
C CYS A 114 -8.01 -11.40 0.18
N GLY A 115 -9.10 -11.28 -0.56
CA GLY A 115 -9.03 -11.00 -1.99
C GLY A 115 -8.37 -9.64 -2.27
N ALA A 116 -8.67 -8.61 -1.48
CA ALA A 116 -8.02 -7.30 -1.61
C ALA A 116 -6.51 -7.36 -1.34
N ALA A 117 -6.10 -8.15 -0.35
CA ALA A 117 -4.70 -8.38 -0.01
C ALA A 117 -3.89 -9.00 -1.17
N LEU A 118 -4.50 -9.96 -1.89
CA LEU A 118 -3.89 -10.61 -3.05
C LEU A 118 -3.91 -9.71 -4.30
N TYR A 119 -5.02 -8.99 -4.54
CA TYR A 119 -5.24 -8.25 -5.77
C TYR A 119 -4.31 -7.04 -5.93
N LEU A 120 -4.21 -6.20 -4.91
CA LEU A 120 -3.55 -4.90 -5.02
C LEU A 120 -2.07 -4.97 -5.42
N PRO A 121 -1.21 -5.82 -4.81
CA PRO A 121 0.18 -5.95 -5.24
C PRO A 121 0.32 -6.57 -6.63
N ALA A 122 -0.53 -7.57 -6.96
CA ALA A 122 -0.51 -8.21 -8.26
C ALA A 122 -0.92 -7.25 -9.39
N ASN A 123 -1.97 -6.45 -9.19
CA ASN A 123 -2.43 -5.45 -10.16
C ASN A 123 -1.37 -4.38 -10.44
N LYS A 124 -0.76 -3.79 -9.40
CA LYS A 124 0.34 -2.83 -9.57
C LYS A 124 1.54 -3.46 -10.28
N ALA A 125 1.87 -4.71 -9.94
CA ALA A 125 2.97 -5.42 -10.56
C ALA A 125 2.70 -5.70 -12.04
N TYR A 126 1.49 -6.10 -12.40
CA TYR A 126 1.10 -6.34 -13.80
C TYR A 126 1.15 -5.05 -14.63
N LEU A 127 0.65 -3.93 -14.08
CA LEU A 127 0.73 -2.62 -14.72
C LEU A 127 2.17 -2.20 -15.05
N VAL A 128 3.12 -2.40 -14.12
CA VAL A 128 4.52 -2.03 -14.36
C VAL A 128 5.28 -3.06 -15.19
N HIS A 129 4.86 -4.33 -15.18
CA HIS A 129 5.45 -5.40 -16.00
C HIS A 129 5.18 -5.17 -17.49
N SER A 130 3.96 -4.73 -17.81
CA SER A 130 3.50 -4.46 -19.17
C SER A 130 3.94 -3.09 -19.73
N ALA A 131 4.83 -2.38 -19.03
CA ALA A 131 5.15 -0.98 -19.31
C ALA A 131 6.66 -0.72 -19.32
N ASP A 132 7.08 0.12 -20.27
CA ASP A 132 8.42 0.68 -20.27
C ASP A 132 8.67 1.53 -19.03
N ALA A 133 9.94 1.67 -18.62
CA ALA A 133 10.30 2.45 -17.44
C ALA A 133 9.77 3.89 -17.46
N SER A 134 9.68 4.50 -18.65
CA SER A 134 9.15 5.85 -18.85
C SER A 134 7.64 5.96 -18.67
N GLN A 135 6.89 4.86 -18.86
CA GLN A 135 5.42 4.81 -18.74
C GLN A 135 4.96 4.48 -17.31
N ARG A 136 5.80 3.83 -16.50
CA ARG A 136 5.46 3.39 -15.13
C ARG A 136 4.91 4.50 -14.24
N PRO A 137 5.49 5.72 -14.21
CA PRO A 137 4.95 6.80 -13.38
C PRO A 137 3.52 7.18 -13.76
N LEU A 138 3.24 7.27 -15.07
CA LEU A 138 1.92 7.60 -15.58
C LEU A 138 0.90 6.51 -15.23
N LEU A 139 1.24 5.25 -15.45
CA LEU A 139 0.34 4.11 -15.17
C LEU A 139 0.03 3.98 -13.68
N LEU A 140 1.04 4.07 -12.81
CA LEU A 140 0.84 3.99 -11.37
C LEU A 140 0.01 5.16 -10.84
N SER A 141 0.26 6.38 -11.32
CA SER A 141 -0.48 7.56 -10.90
C SER A 141 -1.92 7.55 -11.42
N THR A 142 -2.13 7.18 -12.69
CA THR A 142 -3.49 7.06 -13.27
C THR A 142 -4.28 5.96 -12.57
N SER A 143 -3.65 4.82 -12.26
CA SER A 143 -4.28 3.76 -11.47
C SER A 143 -4.63 4.25 -10.06
N GLY A 144 -3.76 5.04 -9.42
CA GLY A 144 -4.03 5.68 -8.14
C GLY A 144 -5.20 6.66 -8.20
N SER A 145 -5.24 7.51 -9.23
CA SER A 145 -6.37 8.43 -9.46
C SER A 145 -7.68 7.70 -9.66
N ALA A 146 -7.68 6.64 -10.47
CA ALA A 146 -8.86 5.80 -10.71
C ALA A 146 -9.34 5.12 -9.41
N LEU A 147 -8.41 4.61 -8.60
CA LEU A 147 -8.70 4.04 -7.29
C LEU A 147 -9.38 5.06 -6.37
N ASN A 148 -8.82 6.26 -6.25
CA ASN A 148 -9.37 7.31 -5.39
C ASN A 148 -10.74 7.81 -5.89
N ALA A 149 -10.94 7.91 -7.20
CA ALA A 149 -12.25 8.22 -7.78
C ALA A 149 -13.28 7.14 -7.44
N GLY A 150 -12.92 5.86 -7.52
CA GLY A 150 -13.79 4.75 -7.13
C GLY A 150 -14.13 4.77 -5.63
N ILE A 151 -13.15 5.06 -4.77
CA ILE A 151 -13.35 5.22 -3.31
C ILE A 151 -14.33 6.36 -3.01
N ALA A 152 -14.18 7.50 -3.68
CA ALA A 152 -15.03 8.67 -3.44
C ALA A 152 -16.47 8.47 -3.95
N LEU A 153 -16.63 7.84 -5.10
CA LEU A 153 -17.94 7.66 -5.75
C LEU A 153 -18.71 6.44 -5.24
N GLY A 154 -18.02 5.42 -4.68
CA GLY A 154 -18.64 4.19 -4.18
C GLY A 154 -19.76 4.45 -3.16
N PRO A 155 -19.49 5.15 -2.04
CA PRO A 155 -20.50 5.45 -1.04
C PRO A 155 -21.65 6.29 -1.59
N LEU A 156 -21.37 7.24 -2.49
CA LEU A 156 -22.38 8.10 -3.11
C LEU A 156 -23.34 7.29 -3.99
N ALA A 157 -22.80 6.35 -4.77
CA ALA A 157 -23.59 5.47 -5.61
C ALA A 157 -24.45 4.49 -4.80
N ALA A 158 -24.00 4.09 -3.62
CA ALA A 158 -24.66 3.11 -2.77
C ALA A 158 -25.68 3.73 -1.81
N ALA A 159 -25.51 4.99 -1.41
CA ALA A 159 -26.28 5.64 -0.36
C ALA A 159 -27.82 5.46 -0.50
N PRO A 160 -28.44 5.59 -1.70
CA PRO A 160 -29.87 5.39 -1.86
C PRO A 160 -30.35 3.94 -1.60
N PHE A 161 -29.45 2.95 -1.69
CA PHE A 161 -29.80 1.54 -1.68
C PHE A 161 -29.44 0.82 -0.37
N VAL A 162 -28.62 1.43 0.48
CA VAL A 162 -28.03 0.79 1.66
C VAL A 162 -29.09 0.38 2.68
N LEU A 163 -30.09 1.24 2.91
CA LEU A 163 -31.16 0.99 3.88
C LEU A 163 -32.35 0.24 3.29
N ASP A 164 -32.79 0.60 2.09
CA ASP A 164 -34.03 0.12 1.50
C ASP A 164 -33.84 -1.15 0.66
N SER A 165 -32.69 -1.33 0.03
CA SER A 165 -32.41 -2.41 -0.93
C SER A 165 -31.04 -3.03 -0.77
N SER A 166 -30.62 -3.32 0.48
CA SER A 166 -29.27 -3.89 0.73
C SER A 166 -28.99 -5.18 -0.06
N ALA A 167 -29.99 -6.04 -0.26
CA ALA A 167 -29.85 -7.26 -1.06
C ALA A 167 -29.59 -6.93 -2.55
N GLY A 168 -30.30 -5.95 -3.12
CA GLY A 168 -30.07 -5.47 -4.48
C GLY A 168 -28.67 -4.87 -4.67
N LEU A 169 -28.21 -4.10 -3.68
CA LEU A 169 -26.85 -3.54 -3.68
C LEU A 169 -25.79 -4.64 -3.69
N PHE A 170 -25.91 -5.64 -2.80
CA PHE A 170 -24.95 -6.76 -2.77
C PHE A 170 -24.98 -7.60 -4.04
N ALA A 171 -26.16 -7.83 -4.61
CA ALA A 171 -26.29 -8.54 -5.89
C ALA A 171 -25.64 -7.76 -7.03
N ALA A 172 -25.86 -6.44 -7.12
CA ALA A 172 -25.24 -5.58 -8.13
C ALA A 172 -23.72 -5.53 -8.00
N VAL A 173 -23.18 -5.40 -6.77
CA VAL A 173 -21.75 -5.42 -6.52
C VAL A 173 -21.16 -6.79 -6.84
N THR A 174 -21.84 -7.89 -6.49
CA THR A 174 -21.42 -9.26 -6.86
C THR A 174 -21.34 -9.42 -8.37
N ALA A 175 -22.38 -8.97 -9.11
CA ALA A 175 -22.38 -9.01 -10.57
C ALA A 175 -21.25 -8.18 -11.18
N LEU A 176 -20.99 -6.98 -10.64
CA LEU A 176 -19.85 -6.16 -11.04
C LEU A 176 -18.53 -6.90 -10.85
N PHE A 177 -18.30 -7.52 -9.67
CA PHE A 177 -17.08 -8.27 -9.42
C PHE A 177 -16.96 -9.51 -10.29
N ALA A 178 -18.06 -10.22 -10.58
CA ALA A 178 -18.08 -11.35 -11.50
C ALA A 178 -17.68 -10.90 -12.92
N ALA A 179 -18.23 -9.80 -13.43
CA ALA A 179 -17.89 -9.24 -14.74
C ALA A 179 -16.42 -8.82 -14.80
N VAL A 180 -15.92 -8.13 -13.76
CA VAL A 180 -14.52 -7.74 -13.67
C VAL A 180 -13.61 -8.96 -13.59
N THR A 181 -14.00 -10.01 -12.86
CA THR A 181 -13.26 -11.28 -12.77
C THR A 181 -13.15 -11.94 -14.15
N ALA A 182 -14.26 -12.04 -14.88
CA ALA A 182 -14.28 -12.59 -16.23
C ALA A 182 -13.37 -11.79 -17.18
N GLY A 183 -13.40 -10.46 -17.11
CA GLY A 183 -12.50 -9.61 -17.89
C GLY A 183 -11.01 -9.84 -17.55
N HIS A 184 -10.66 -10.01 -16.28
CA HIS A 184 -9.28 -10.32 -15.87
C HIS A 184 -8.83 -11.72 -16.34
N ALA A 185 -9.75 -12.68 -16.44
CA ALA A 185 -9.45 -14.00 -17.00
C ALA A 185 -9.10 -13.97 -18.50
N LEU A 186 -9.50 -12.90 -19.21
CA LEU A 186 -9.18 -12.70 -20.63
C LEU A 186 -7.87 -11.92 -20.86
N LEU A 187 -7.23 -11.39 -19.78
CA LEU A 187 -5.94 -10.71 -19.92
C LEU A 187 -4.89 -11.66 -20.49
N PRO A 188 -3.92 -11.16 -21.29
CA PRO A 188 -2.79 -11.95 -21.74
C PRO A 188 -2.05 -12.60 -20.56
N ALA A 189 -1.61 -13.85 -20.74
CA ALA A 189 -0.67 -14.43 -19.80
C ALA A 189 0.65 -13.64 -19.88
N GLU A 190 1.27 -13.41 -18.72
CA GLU A 190 2.60 -12.79 -18.72
C GLU A 190 3.55 -13.74 -19.43
N THR A 191 4.29 -13.23 -20.44
CA THR A 191 5.49 -13.92 -20.87
C THR A 191 6.40 -13.98 -19.66
N PRO A 192 6.85 -15.16 -19.21
CA PRO A 192 7.82 -15.22 -18.13
C PRO A 192 8.94 -14.27 -18.53
N ALA A 193 9.16 -13.19 -17.78
CA ALA A 193 10.37 -12.41 -17.97
C ALA A 193 11.47 -13.43 -17.94
N ALA A 194 12.20 -13.57 -19.06
CA ALA A 194 13.35 -14.41 -19.13
C ALA A 194 14.11 -14.11 -17.84
N ALA A 195 14.16 -15.09 -16.97
CA ALA A 195 14.74 -14.92 -15.65
C ALA A 195 16.11 -14.31 -15.89
N SER A 196 16.25 -13.02 -15.65
CA SER A 196 17.51 -12.41 -15.35
C SER A 196 17.88 -12.93 -13.96
N GLY A 197 17.93 -14.27 -13.90
CA GLY A 197 18.58 -15.00 -12.85
C GLY A 197 20.04 -14.57 -12.86
N PRO A 198 20.69 -14.60 -11.71
CA PRO A 198 22.15 -14.54 -11.70
C PRO A 198 22.68 -15.56 -12.71
N PRO A 199 23.81 -15.27 -13.42
CA PRO A 199 24.35 -16.16 -14.41
C PRO A 199 24.37 -17.57 -13.85
N ALA A 200 23.89 -18.52 -14.65
CA ALA A 200 23.76 -19.91 -14.27
C ALA A 200 25.05 -20.34 -13.57
N ALA A 201 24.93 -20.70 -12.29
CA ALA A 201 26.01 -21.35 -11.60
C ALA A 201 26.33 -22.61 -12.36
N GLU A 202 27.60 -22.80 -12.71
CA GLU A 202 28.08 -23.97 -13.38
C GLU A 202 27.60 -25.26 -12.67
N PRO A 203 27.20 -26.31 -13.39
CA PRO A 203 26.75 -27.55 -12.78
C PRO A 203 27.93 -28.23 -12.08
N GLY A 204 28.08 -28.02 -10.79
CA GLY A 204 29.18 -28.57 -10.00
C GLY A 204 29.31 -28.09 -8.58
N ALA A 205 28.65 -26.99 -8.19
CA ALA A 205 28.69 -26.52 -6.80
C ALA A 205 27.59 -27.22 -5.99
N THR A 206 27.97 -28.26 -5.25
CA THR A 206 27.15 -28.86 -4.17
C THR A 206 26.79 -27.77 -3.17
N GLU A 207 25.51 -27.35 -3.16
CA GLU A 207 24.98 -26.40 -2.19
C GLU A 207 25.09 -27.00 -0.79
N ALA A 208 26.17 -26.67 -0.09
CA ALA A 208 26.22 -26.82 1.35
C ALA A 208 25.10 -25.93 1.94
N LYS A 209 24.04 -26.56 2.45
CA LYS A 209 22.95 -25.90 3.20
C LYS A 209 23.53 -25.25 4.47
N THR A 210 24.19 -24.11 4.31
CA THR A 210 24.61 -23.29 5.44
C THR A 210 23.35 -22.71 6.06
N THR A 211 22.93 -23.24 7.20
CA THR A 211 21.85 -22.72 8.04
C THR A 211 22.25 -21.34 8.56
N VAL A 212 22.03 -20.32 7.73
CA VAL A 212 22.19 -18.92 8.17
C VAL A 212 21.17 -18.64 9.27
N PRO A 213 21.59 -18.17 10.48
CA PRO A 213 20.67 -17.89 11.58
C PRO A 213 19.52 -16.98 11.13
N VAL A 214 18.30 -17.29 11.56
CA VAL A 214 17.08 -16.54 11.22
C VAL A 214 17.24 -15.04 11.49
N ALA A 215 17.94 -14.67 12.57
CA ALA A 215 18.25 -13.28 12.92
C ALA A 215 19.09 -12.57 11.84
N ARG A 216 20.05 -13.26 11.19
CA ARG A 216 20.86 -12.69 10.11
C ARG A 216 20.04 -12.49 8.85
N ARG A 217 19.16 -13.44 8.52
CA ARG A 217 18.21 -13.30 7.39
C ARG A 217 17.20 -12.18 7.62
N LEU A 218 16.76 -11.96 8.85
CA LEU A 218 15.87 -10.87 9.22
C LEU A 218 16.58 -9.51 9.13
N GLY A 219 17.82 -9.43 9.62
CA GLY A 219 18.68 -8.24 9.52
C GLY A 219 18.94 -7.84 8.07
N ASP A 220 19.32 -8.77 7.20
CA ASP A 220 19.54 -8.54 5.77
C ASP A 220 18.25 -8.12 5.05
N ARG A 221 17.10 -8.63 5.48
CA ARG A 221 15.79 -8.24 4.97
C ARG A 221 15.36 -6.84 5.40
N LEU A 222 15.69 -6.43 6.62
CA LEU A 222 15.31 -5.13 7.19
C LEU A 222 16.30 -4.01 6.83
N LEU A 223 17.59 -4.34 6.58
CA LEU A 223 18.66 -3.37 6.31
C LEU A 223 19.08 -3.33 4.82
N GLY A 224 18.45 -4.12 3.97
CA GLY A 224 18.71 -4.18 2.53
C GLY A 224 18.34 -2.89 1.79
N PRO A 225 18.61 -2.83 0.45
CA PRO A 225 18.37 -1.63 -0.36
C PRO A 225 16.94 -1.08 -0.31
N GLY A 226 15.95 -1.96 -0.05
CA GLY A 226 14.53 -1.60 0.08
C GLY A 226 14.10 -1.10 1.46
N ALA A 227 15.00 -1.04 2.45
CA ALA A 227 14.65 -0.64 3.83
C ALA A 227 14.20 0.83 3.91
N LEU A 228 14.86 1.71 3.17
CA LEU A 228 14.53 3.13 3.18
C LEU A 228 13.13 3.41 2.59
N PRO A 229 12.77 2.94 1.38
CA PRO A 229 11.40 3.09 0.89
C PRO A 229 10.35 2.45 1.81
N PHE A 230 10.64 1.30 2.41
CA PHE A 230 9.75 0.66 3.38
C PHE A 230 9.51 1.55 4.61
N GLY A 231 10.57 2.03 5.25
CA GLY A 231 10.46 2.90 6.43
C GLY A 231 9.78 4.24 6.11
N ILE A 232 10.05 4.81 4.94
CA ILE A 232 9.37 6.04 4.49
C ILE A 232 7.89 5.78 4.23
N THR A 233 7.49 4.63 3.69
CA THR A 233 6.06 4.27 3.55
C THR A 233 5.39 4.15 4.91
N VAL A 234 6.02 3.47 5.89
CA VAL A 234 5.49 3.42 7.26
C VAL A 234 5.26 4.82 7.79
N LEU A 235 6.27 5.69 7.69
CA LEU A 235 6.21 7.04 8.23
C LEU A 235 5.18 7.93 7.51
N SER A 236 5.15 7.88 6.17
CA SER A 236 4.21 8.67 5.37
C SER A 236 2.76 8.29 5.69
N LEU A 237 2.47 6.99 5.80
CA LEU A 237 1.15 6.50 6.18
C LEU A 237 0.82 6.80 7.65
N TYR A 238 1.79 6.66 8.54
CA TYR A 238 1.61 7.01 9.94
C TYR A 238 1.13 8.46 10.10
N VAL A 239 1.81 9.40 9.47
CA VAL A 239 1.45 10.82 9.55
C VAL A 239 0.14 11.12 8.82
N PHE A 240 -0.04 10.56 7.62
CA PHE A 240 -1.22 10.77 6.80
C PHE A 240 -2.51 10.25 7.46
N MET A 241 -2.45 9.12 8.17
CA MET A 241 -3.60 8.53 8.84
C MET A 241 -4.13 9.37 10.01
N PHE A 242 -3.33 10.25 10.60
CA PHE A 242 -3.88 11.24 11.55
C PHE A 242 -4.89 12.17 10.87
N PHE A 243 -4.57 12.63 9.66
CA PHE A 243 -5.50 13.42 8.85
C PHE A 243 -6.78 12.64 8.55
N GLN A 244 -6.66 11.42 8.09
CA GLN A 244 -7.81 10.58 7.73
C GLN A 244 -8.72 10.26 8.93
N HIS A 245 -8.15 10.00 10.10
CA HIS A 245 -8.93 9.56 11.26
C HIS A 245 -9.54 10.72 12.06
N TYR A 246 -8.85 11.85 12.15
CA TYR A 246 -9.20 12.90 13.11
C TYR A 246 -9.71 14.21 12.48
N LEU A 247 -9.59 14.37 11.14
CA LEU A 247 -10.05 15.59 10.49
C LEU A 247 -11.55 15.84 10.68
N ALA A 248 -12.37 14.83 10.57
CA ALA A 248 -13.82 14.96 10.73
C ALA A 248 -14.17 15.43 12.16
N LEU A 249 -13.58 14.78 13.18
CA LEU A 249 -13.78 15.14 14.59
C LEU A 249 -13.33 16.56 14.90
N TYR A 250 -12.31 17.04 14.19
CA TYR A 250 -11.76 18.37 14.35
C TYR A 250 -12.53 19.45 13.59
N ALA A 251 -12.80 19.20 12.30
CA ALA A 251 -13.33 20.21 11.37
C ALA A 251 -14.84 20.43 11.51
N VAL A 252 -15.63 19.35 11.66
CA VAL A 252 -17.10 19.45 11.70
C VAL A 252 -17.61 20.35 12.81
N PRO A 253 -17.15 20.24 14.08
CA PRO A 253 -17.59 21.13 15.16
C PRO A 253 -17.15 22.59 14.99
N ARG A 254 -16.11 22.87 14.20
CA ARG A 254 -15.53 24.21 13.99
C ARG A 254 -16.09 24.93 12.77
N THR A 255 -16.64 24.16 11.84
CA THR A 255 -17.15 24.71 10.58
C THR A 255 -18.60 24.26 10.37
N SER A 256 -18.81 23.25 9.56
CA SER A 256 -20.08 22.56 9.37
C SER A 256 -19.84 21.25 8.62
N THR A 257 -20.80 20.33 8.67
CA THR A 257 -20.75 19.09 7.87
C THR A 257 -20.70 19.40 6.37
N ALA A 258 -21.44 20.42 5.90
CA ALA A 258 -21.43 20.82 4.49
C ALA A 258 -20.06 21.36 4.06
N TYR A 259 -19.42 22.19 4.89
CA TYR A 259 -18.07 22.69 4.60
C TYR A 259 -17.02 21.56 4.59
N TYR A 260 -17.08 20.67 5.58
CA TYR A 260 -16.21 19.49 5.62
C TYR A 260 -16.37 18.61 4.36
N SER A 261 -17.61 18.38 3.93
CA SER A 261 -17.88 17.63 2.70
C SER A 261 -17.31 18.33 1.46
N LEU A 262 -17.40 19.66 1.38
CA LEU A 262 -16.77 20.46 0.31
C LEU A 262 -15.24 20.28 0.32
N VAL A 263 -14.60 20.36 1.49
CA VAL A 263 -13.15 20.17 1.64
C VAL A 263 -12.74 18.78 1.13
N LEU A 264 -13.47 17.72 1.50
CA LEU A 264 -13.20 16.37 1.04
C LEU A 264 -13.43 16.21 -0.47
N ALA A 265 -14.47 16.85 -1.02
CA ALA A 265 -14.73 16.82 -2.47
C ALA A 265 -13.58 17.51 -3.25
N LEU A 266 -13.11 18.67 -2.80
CA LEU A 266 -11.97 19.36 -3.41
C LEU A 266 -10.67 18.57 -3.25
N TYR A 267 -10.45 17.95 -2.08
CA TYR A 267 -9.33 17.05 -1.84
C TYR A 267 -9.34 15.88 -2.83
N ALA A 268 -10.46 15.18 -2.95
CA ALA A 268 -10.61 14.05 -3.87
C ALA A 268 -10.43 14.45 -5.33
N LEU A 269 -11.01 15.59 -5.73
CA LEU A 269 -10.86 16.15 -7.10
C LEU A 269 -9.39 16.47 -7.37
N LEU A 270 -8.71 17.15 -6.46
CA LEU A 270 -7.29 17.47 -6.60
C LEU A 270 -6.46 16.19 -6.71
N LEU A 271 -6.72 15.19 -5.87
CA LEU A 271 -6.01 13.92 -5.87
C LEU A 271 -6.16 13.19 -7.22
N VAL A 272 -7.40 13.10 -7.74
CA VAL A 272 -7.68 12.45 -9.02
C VAL A 272 -7.01 13.16 -10.19
N VAL A 273 -7.02 14.50 -10.19
CA VAL A 273 -6.49 15.31 -11.30
C VAL A 273 -4.97 15.48 -11.18
N ALA A 274 -4.46 15.76 -9.99
CA ALA A 274 -3.05 16.08 -9.81
C ALA A 274 -2.13 14.87 -10.00
N GLN A 275 -2.53 13.68 -9.54
CA GLN A 275 -1.69 12.49 -9.61
C GLN A 275 -1.11 12.23 -11.01
N PRO A 276 -1.91 12.12 -12.09
CA PRO A 276 -1.37 11.87 -13.42
C PRO A 276 -0.61 13.08 -13.98
N LEU A 277 -1.03 14.32 -13.66
CA LEU A 277 -0.41 15.54 -14.17
C LEU A 277 1.01 15.77 -13.64
N VAL A 278 1.26 15.43 -12.37
CA VAL A 278 2.56 15.64 -11.73
C VAL A 278 3.48 14.42 -11.82
N SER A 279 2.98 13.28 -12.27
CA SER A 279 3.67 11.99 -12.23
C SER A 279 5.06 12.01 -12.85
N ASP A 280 5.20 12.58 -14.07
CA ASP A 280 6.46 12.66 -14.80
C ASP A 280 7.48 13.57 -14.08
N ARG A 281 7.01 14.70 -13.51
CA ARG A 281 7.87 15.61 -12.75
C ARG A 281 8.39 14.94 -11.48
N VAL A 282 7.47 14.32 -10.72
CA VAL A 282 7.81 13.60 -9.48
C VAL A 282 8.77 12.44 -9.75
N ALA A 283 8.58 11.70 -10.84
CA ALA A 283 9.47 10.59 -11.21
C ALA A 283 10.90 11.06 -11.47
N ARG A 284 11.09 12.20 -12.16
CA ARG A 284 12.42 12.76 -12.52
C ARG A 284 13.14 13.41 -11.36
N LEU A 285 12.43 13.87 -10.33
CA LEU A 285 13.06 14.53 -9.18
C LEU A 285 13.90 13.54 -8.37
N PRO A 286 15.04 13.95 -7.80
CA PRO A 286 15.81 13.12 -6.88
C PRO A 286 14.98 12.72 -5.66
N TYR A 287 15.12 11.48 -5.21
CA TYR A 287 14.33 10.94 -4.09
C TYR A 287 14.37 11.82 -2.85
N GLY A 288 15.58 12.26 -2.44
CA GLY A 288 15.74 13.13 -1.27
C GLY A 288 15.06 14.50 -1.40
N HIS A 289 14.90 15.03 -2.63
CA HIS A 289 14.15 16.26 -2.89
C HIS A 289 12.66 16.05 -2.66
N VAL A 290 12.11 14.96 -3.23
CA VAL A 290 10.68 14.64 -3.08
C VAL A 290 10.34 14.37 -1.62
N LEU A 291 11.21 13.69 -0.86
CA LEU A 291 11.00 13.49 0.57
C LEU A 291 10.92 14.82 1.33
N ARG A 292 11.87 15.73 1.08
CA ARG A 292 11.88 17.06 1.73
C ARG A 292 10.64 17.86 1.39
N LEU A 293 10.30 17.97 0.10
CA LEU A 293 9.12 18.72 -0.36
C LEU A 293 7.81 18.08 0.15
N GLY A 294 7.68 16.76 0.08
CA GLY A 294 6.48 16.06 0.51
C GLY A 294 6.26 16.16 2.02
N PHE A 295 7.30 15.91 2.83
CA PHE A 295 7.16 16.06 4.28
C PHE A 295 7.04 17.53 4.72
N ALA A 296 7.65 18.47 4.01
CA ALA A 296 7.42 19.91 4.26
C ALA A 296 5.98 20.31 3.96
N ALA A 297 5.42 19.88 2.82
CA ALA A 297 4.01 20.12 2.50
C ALA A 297 3.07 19.45 3.52
N MET A 298 3.39 18.22 3.98
CA MET A 298 2.64 17.54 5.04
C MET A 298 2.71 18.33 6.35
N ALA A 299 3.91 18.76 6.77
CA ALA A 299 4.11 19.55 7.97
C ALA A 299 3.35 20.89 7.92
N THR A 300 3.47 21.61 6.81
CA THR A 300 2.78 22.89 6.61
C THR A 300 1.25 22.69 6.59
N GLY A 301 0.78 21.62 5.95
CA GLY A 301 -0.63 21.26 5.95
C GLY A 301 -1.16 20.97 7.36
N MET A 302 -0.45 20.17 8.15
CA MET A 302 -0.81 19.89 9.55
C MET A 302 -0.72 21.15 10.44
N ALA A 303 0.28 22.00 10.23
CA ALA A 303 0.40 23.27 10.93
C ALA A 303 -0.75 24.24 10.57
N ALA A 304 -1.19 24.26 9.32
CA ALA A 304 -2.37 25.01 8.91
C ALA A 304 -3.63 24.50 9.63
N LEU A 305 -3.82 23.20 9.75
CA LEU A 305 -4.93 22.63 10.53
C LEU A 305 -4.88 23.09 12.00
N ALA A 306 -3.68 23.22 12.59
CA ALA A 306 -3.52 23.67 13.97
C ALA A 306 -4.05 25.09 14.21
N LEU A 307 -4.04 25.95 13.18
CA LEU A 307 -4.57 27.33 13.28
C LEU A 307 -6.09 27.35 13.41
N GLY A 308 -6.79 26.32 12.93
CA GLY A 308 -8.26 26.27 12.91
C GLY A 308 -8.86 27.25 11.89
N GLY A 309 -10.15 27.29 11.76
CA GLY A 309 -10.84 28.16 10.82
C GLY A 309 -10.96 27.60 9.40
N HIS A 310 -11.91 28.10 8.65
CA HIS A 310 -12.31 27.55 7.36
C HIS A 310 -11.15 27.50 6.35
N LEU A 311 -10.50 28.64 6.10
CA LEU A 311 -9.42 28.71 5.12
C LEU A 311 -8.22 27.83 5.50
N ALA A 312 -7.87 27.79 6.78
CA ALA A 312 -6.76 26.98 7.29
C ALA A 312 -7.01 25.48 7.12
N ILE A 313 -8.24 25.01 7.38
CA ILE A 313 -8.65 23.62 7.17
C ILE A 313 -8.61 23.27 5.68
N LEU A 314 -9.12 24.13 4.81
CA LEU A 314 -9.07 23.91 3.35
C LEU A 314 -7.63 23.83 2.83
N VAL A 315 -6.84 24.87 3.08
CA VAL A 315 -5.44 24.96 2.62
C VAL A 315 -4.62 23.81 3.19
N GLY A 316 -4.78 23.51 4.49
CA GLY A 316 -4.13 22.39 5.13
C GLY A 316 -4.43 21.05 4.45
N SER A 317 -5.70 20.78 4.18
CA SER A 317 -6.13 19.56 3.49
C SER A 317 -5.57 19.44 2.07
N LEU A 318 -5.54 20.53 1.30
CA LEU A 318 -5.00 20.54 -0.06
C LEU A 318 -3.47 20.37 -0.08
N LEU A 319 -2.75 20.94 0.90
CA LEU A 319 -1.30 20.73 1.04
C LEU A 319 -0.99 19.25 1.40
N ILE A 320 -1.80 18.64 2.27
CA ILE A 320 -1.67 17.22 2.60
C ILE A 320 -1.93 16.35 1.36
N CYS A 321 -2.92 16.70 0.52
CA CYS A 321 -3.17 16.03 -0.76
C CYS A 321 -1.96 16.09 -1.70
N CYS A 322 -1.31 17.24 -1.83
CA CYS A 322 -0.08 17.39 -2.63
C CYS A 322 1.06 16.53 -2.06
N ALA A 323 1.20 16.47 -0.74
CA ALA A 323 2.19 15.64 -0.08
C ALA A 323 1.94 14.14 -0.33
N GLU A 324 0.71 13.69 -0.17
CA GLU A 324 0.30 12.31 -0.45
C GLU A 324 0.63 11.92 -1.89
N THR A 325 0.18 12.71 -2.85
CA THR A 325 0.39 12.47 -4.29
C THR A 325 1.87 12.28 -4.62
N THR A 326 2.73 13.14 -4.05
CA THR A 326 4.17 13.12 -4.35
C THR A 326 4.91 12.01 -3.62
N LEU A 327 4.65 11.84 -2.32
CA LEU A 327 5.36 10.86 -1.50
C LEU A 327 5.03 9.42 -1.91
N PHE A 328 3.75 9.09 -2.09
CA PHE A 328 3.36 7.71 -2.34
C PHE A 328 3.82 7.23 -3.71
N LEU A 329 3.63 8.05 -4.77
CA LEU A 329 4.11 7.71 -6.10
C LEU A 329 5.63 7.53 -6.13
N LYS A 330 6.39 8.51 -5.62
CA LYS A 330 7.86 8.44 -5.64
C LYS A 330 8.38 7.27 -4.82
N ASN A 331 7.74 6.97 -3.71
CA ASN A 331 8.14 5.88 -2.84
C ASN A 331 7.90 4.50 -3.47
N ASP A 332 6.78 4.32 -4.18
CA ASP A 332 6.51 3.11 -4.97
C ASP A 332 7.58 2.93 -6.09
N LEU A 333 7.91 4.00 -6.82
CA LEU A 333 8.93 3.97 -7.88
C LEU A 333 10.32 3.66 -7.33
N GLU A 334 10.69 4.27 -6.21
CA GLU A 334 11.99 4.06 -5.57
C GLU A 334 12.11 2.66 -4.97
N ALA A 335 11.02 2.11 -4.42
CA ALA A 335 10.97 0.75 -3.92
C ALA A 335 11.24 -0.26 -5.05
N LEU A 336 10.66 -0.04 -6.23
CA LEU A 336 10.93 -0.85 -7.42
C LEU A 336 12.37 -0.71 -7.88
N ALA A 337 12.89 0.52 -8.00
CA ALA A 337 14.23 0.78 -8.51
C ALA A 337 15.34 0.21 -7.63
N ARG A 338 15.11 0.11 -6.31
CA ARG A 338 16.10 -0.41 -5.35
C ARG A 338 15.98 -1.89 -5.06
N SER A 339 15.02 -2.57 -5.62
CA SER A 339 14.77 -3.99 -5.33
C SER A 339 15.13 -4.88 -6.51
N THR A 340 15.80 -5.99 -6.22
CA THR A 340 16.04 -7.09 -7.17
C THR A 340 14.92 -8.14 -7.15
N ARG A 341 13.90 -7.94 -6.30
CA ARG A 341 12.74 -8.84 -6.18
C ARG A 341 11.69 -8.51 -7.21
N SER A 342 10.77 -9.43 -7.42
CA SER A 342 9.62 -9.20 -8.29
C SER A 342 8.81 -7.97 -7.86
N PRO A 343 8.21 -7.24 -8.80
CA PRO A 343 7.36 -6.09 -8.49
C PRO A 343 6.22 -6.43 -7.53
N ALA A 344 5.64 -7.63 -7.62
CA ALA A 344 4.56 -8.08 -6.74
C ALA A 344 5.00 -8.16 -5.28
N VAL A 345 6.19 -8.73 -5.01
CA VAL A 345 6.77 -8.78 -3.66
C VAL A 345 7.11 -7.37 -3.15
N VAL A 346 7.62 -6.50 -4.02
CA VAL A 346 7.92 -5.11 -3.65
C VAL A 346 6.65 -4.39 -3.22
N PHE A 347 5.59 -4.41 -4.02
CA PHE A 347 4.32 -3.77 -3.68
C PHE A 347 3.62 -4.44 -2.49
N GLY A 348 3.73 -5.76 -2.34
CA GLY A 348 3.27 -6.47 -1.15
C GLY A 348 3.93 -5.96 0.14
N ARG A 349 5.26 -5.73 0.10
CA ARG A 349 6.00 -5.13 1.22
C ARG A 349 5.60 -3.69 1.50
N GLN A 350 5.39 -2.88 0.45
CA GLN A 350 4.89 -1.51 0.61
C GLN A 350 3.49 -1.50 1.23
N ARG A 351 2.64 -2.46 0.87
CA ARG A 351 1.32 -2.61 1.48
C ARG A 351 1.40 -2.94 2.97
N LEU A 352 2.29 -3.86 3.36
CA LEU A 352 2.55 -4.13 4.78
C LEU A 352 3.06 -2.89 5.52
N ALA A 353 4.00 -2.15 4.93
CA ALA A 353 4.51 -0.90 5.50
C ALA A 353 3.38 0.11 5.73
N ALA A 354 2.46 0.25 4.76
CA ALA A 354 1.29 1.08 4.87
C ALA A 354 0.39 0.66 6.05
N GLY A 355 0.15 -0.64 6.21
CA GLY A 355 -0.62 -1.19 7.34
C GLY A 355 0.02 -0.91 8.69
N ILE A 356 1.34 -1.06 8.81
CA ILE A 356 2.08 -0.73 10.03
C ILE A 356 1.93 0.76 10.36
N GLY A 357 2.09 1.64 9.37
CA GLY A 357 1.92 3.08 9.56
C GLY A 357 0.51 3.46 10.02
N ALA A 358 -0.52 2.90 9.39
CA ALA A 358 -1.91 3.12 9.76
C ALA A 358 -2.22 2.62 11.19
N PHE A 359 -1.72 1.45 11.56
CA PHE A 359 -1.87 0.90 12.92
C PHE A 359 -1.21 1.78 13.97
N LEU A 360 0.04 2.21 13.74
CA LEU A 360 0.75 3.11 14.65
C LEU A 360 0.04 4.46 14.80
N SER A 361 -0.53 5.00 13.72
CA SER A 361 -1.32 6.23 13.76
C SER A 361 -2.59 6.07 14.61
N GLY A 362 -3.31 4.98 14.45
CA GLY A 362 -4.52 4.70 15.23
C GLY A 362 -4.23 4.61 16.73
N THR A 363 -3.16 3.90 17.10
CA THR A 363 -2.77 3.72 18.51
C THR A 363 -2.25 5.01 19.15
N ALA A 364 -1.36 5.74 18.47
CA ALA A 364 -0.79 6.97 18.98
C ALA A 364 -1.80 8.14 18.96
N GLY A 365 -2.64 8.18 17.90
CA GLY A 365 -3.58 9.27 17.67
C GLY A 365 -4.75 9.29 18.64
N GLY A 366 -5.29 8.12 19.00
CA GLY A 366 -6.44 8.04 19.90
C GLY A 366 -6.17 8.70 21.25
N GLY A 367 -5.07 8.31 21.91
CA GLY A 367 -4.66 8.92 23.17
C GLY A 367 -4.28 10.39 23.03
N GLY A 368 -3.52 10.74 21.99
CA GLY A 368 -3.06 12.10 21.73
C GLY A 368 -4.22 13.07 21.45
N TYR A 369 -5.18 12.68 20.62
CA TYR A 369 -6.34 13.50 20.30
C TYR A 369 -7.25 13.69 21.53
N ALA A 370 -7.55 12.59 22.26
CA ALA A 370 -8.34 12.66 23.47
C ALA A 370 -7.71 13.55 24.57
N MET A 371 -6.39 13.55 24.69
CA MET A 371 -5.68 14.44 25.62
C MET A 371 -5.81 15.91 25.19
N ALA A 372 -5.63 16.21 23.90
CA ALA A 372 -5.76 17.54 23.34
C ALA A 372 -7.22 18.06 23.44
N GLU A 373 -8.20 17.19 23.26
CA GLU A 373 -9.62 17.52 23.42
C GLU A 373 -9.97 17.84 24.86
N ARG A 374 -9.54 17.04 25.84
CA ARG A 374 -9.74 17.29 27.26
C ARG A 374 -9.10 18.62 27.73
N SER A 375 -7.96 18.99 27.14
CA SER A 375 -7.29 20.27 27.46
C SER A 375 -7.94 21.47 26.76
N GLY A 376 -8.91 21.26 25.89
CA GLY A 376 -9.54 22.35 25.10
C GLY A 376 -8.64 22.86 23.96
N HIS A 377 -7.46 22.27 23.73
CA HIS A 377 -6.45 22.75 22.78
C HIS A 377 -6.19 21.74 21.65
N THR A 378 -7.23 21.33 20.95
CA THR A 378 -7.12 20.34 19.85
C THR A 378 -6.21 20.81 18.71
N GLY A 379 -5.93 22.11 18.57
CA GLY A 379 -4.90 22.62 17.66
C GLY A 379 -3.50 22.11 17.99
N LEU A 380 -3.18 21.86 19.28
CA LEU A 380 -1.89 21.31 19.69
C LEU A 380 -1.65 19.88 19.16
N PHE A 381 -2.72 19.10 18.97
CA PHE A 381 -2.62 17.78 18.33
C PHE A 381 -2.05 17.91 16.92
N TRP A 382 -2.59 18.81 16.10
CA TRP A 382 -2.12 19.03 14.74
C TRP A 382 -0.71 19.65 14.71
N ALA A 383 -0.40 20.57 15.64
CA ALA A 383 0.96 21.09 15.77
C ALA A 383 1.98 20.02 16.14
N ALA A 384 1.63 19.09 17.04
CA ALA A 384 2.47 17.95 17.38
C ALA A 384 2.68 16.99 16.19
N VAL A 385 1.64 16.77 15.37
CA VAL A 385 1.77 15.98 14.14
C VAL A 385 2.64 16.69 13.11
N ALA A 386 2.50 18.02 12.96
CA ALA A 386 3.37 18.83 12.11
C ALA A 386 4.85 18.71 12.53
N LEU A 387 5.14 18.77 13.82
CA LEU A 387 6.50 18.57 14.35
C LEU A 387 7.04 17.18 14.03
N GLN A 388 6.21 16.14 14.13
CA GLN A 388 6.60 14.77 13.73
C GLN A 388 6.95 14.68 12.25
N CYS A 389 6.27 15.40 11.36
CA CYS A 389 6.59 15.46 9.92
C CYS A 389 7.98 16.04 9.66
N VAL A 390 8.46 16.94 10.51
CA VAL A 390 9.78 17.55 10.38
C VAL A 390 10.85 16.69 11.06
N ALA A 391 10.58 16.16 12.25
CA ALA A 391 11.57 15.49 13.07
C ALA A 391 11.82 14.02 12.67
N LEU A 392 10.75 13.26 12.37
CA LEU A 392 10.88 11.81 12.16
C LEU A 392 11.61 11.42 10.84
N PRO A 393 11.43 12.10 9.70
CA PRO A 393 12.11 11.70 8.47
C PRO A 393 13.65 11.74 8.56
N PRO A 394 14.30 12.82 9.06
CA PRO A 394 15.74 12.83 9.22
C PRO A 394 16.23 11.82 10.25
N LEU A 395 15.49 11.60 11.35
CA LEU A 395 15.81 10.57 12.34
C LEU A 395 15.78 9.18 11.73
N LEU A 396 14.74 8.84 10.98
CA LEU A 396 14.63 7.55 10.28
C LEU A 396 15.78 7.35 9.30
N ILE A 397 16.11 8.37 8.50
CA ILE A 397 17.21 8.29 7.54
C ILE A 397 18.56 8.13 8.26
N ALA A 398 18.79 8.85 9.34
CA ALA A 398 20.02 8.77 10.14
C ALA A 398 20.17 7.39 10.80
N THR A 399 19.11 6.84 11.39
CA THR A 399 19.11 5.51 12.01
C THR A 399 19.38 4.42 10.98
N LEU A 400 18.71 4.45 9.82
CA LEU A 400 18.94 3.48 8.75
C LEU A 400 20.36 3.55 8.17
N ARG A 401 20.95 4.73 8.08
CA ARG A 401 22.36 4.90 7.65
C ARG A 401 23.32 4.31 8.67
N ARG A 402 23.15 4.62 9.96
CA ARG A 402 24.00 4.10 11.06
C ARG A 402 23.96 2.58 11.15
N THR A 403 22.76 1.99 11.11
CA THR A 403 22.60 0.53 11.18
C THR A 403 23.22 -0.17 9.98
N ARG A 404 23.10 0.40 8.77
CA ARG A 404 23.73 -0.12 7.55
C ARG A 404 25.26 -0.06 7.64
N SER A 405 25.83 1.05 8.10
CA SER A 405 27.28 1.20 8.30
C SER A 405 27.81 0.20 9.33
N ALA A 406 27.11 0.02 10.46
CA ALA A 406 27.47 -0.94 11.49
C ALA A 406 27.41 -2.39 10.97
N HIS A 407 26.42 -2.72 10.13
CA HIS A 407 26.28 -4.04 9.53
C HIS A 407 27.41 -4.34 8.54
N CYS A 408 27.75 -3.38 7.68
CA CYS A 408 28.89 -3.49 6.75
C CYS A 408 30.22 -3.63 7.51
N ALA A 409 30.42 -2.88 8.59
CA ALA A 409 31.62 -2.95 9.41
C ALA A 409 31.75 -4.32 10.13
N ARG A 410 30.64 -4.91 10.59
CA ARG A 410 30.63 -6.27 11.15
C ARG A 410 30.92 -7.34 10.12
N ALA A 411 30.35 -7.21 8.92
CA ALA A 411 30.62 -8.14 7.80
C ALA A 411 32.10 -8.11 7.37
N ALA A 412 32.72 -6.92 7.38
CA ALA A 412 34.15 -6.76 7.06
C ALA A 412 35.08 -7.32 8.14
N ARG A 413 34.66 -7.37 9.40
CA ARG A 413 35.45 -7.90 10.54
C ARG A 413 35.41 -9.43 10.66
N HIS A 414 34.48 -10.11 10.02
CA HIS A 414 34.37 -11.55 9.91
C HIS A 414 34.48 -11.98 8.45
N PRO A 415 35.63 -11.81 7.78
CA PRO A 415 35.91 -12.54 6.55
C PRO A 415 35.82 -14.01 6.89
N ALA A 416 35.07 -14.79 6.09
CA ALA A 416 34.80 -16.18 6.32
C ALA A 416 36.11 -16.95 6.67
N ALA A 417 36.13 -17.58 7.83
CA ALA A 417 37.12 -18.58 8.21
C ALA A 417 36.88 -19.88 7.38
N THR A 418 37.09 -19.79 6.06
CA THR A 418 37.01 -20.95 5.13
C THR A 418 38.00 -20.81 3.99
N ALA A 419 39.29 -20.56 4.33
CA ALA A 419 40.36 -20.64 3.35
C ALA A 419 41.70 -21.01 3.99
N THR A 420 41.73 -21.92 4.95
CA THR A 420 43.00 -22.48 5.48
C THR A 420 42.80 -23.91 6.02
N THR A 421 42.40 -24.84 5.15
CA THR A 421 42.70 -26.26 5.33
C THR A 421 42.72 -26.93 3.97
N GLY A 422 43.85 -26.93 3.34
CA GLY A 422 43.97 -27.60 2.06
C GLY A 422 45.31 -27.42 1.35
N ARG A 423 46.41 -27.32 2.13
CA ARG A 423 47.74 -27.38 1.50
C ARG A 423 48.77 -27.89 2.47
N THR A 424 48.68 -29.19 2.79
CA THR A 424 49.81 -29.98 3.28
C THR A 424 49.60 -31.43 2.89
N GLY A 425 50.52 -31.96 2.19
CA GLY A 425 50.66 -33.41 2.09
C GLY A 425 50.66 -33.99 0.70
N GLY A 426 51.83 -34.33 0.23
CA GLY A 426 51.96 -35.36 -0.75
C GLY A 426 52.99 -35.15 -1.84
N ASN A 427 54.24 -34.81 -1.46
CA ASN A 427 55.37 -35.11 -2.32
C ASN A 427 55.95 -36.48 -1.89
N ASN A 428 55.97 -37.47 -2.78
CA ASN A 428 56.91 -38.58 -2.78
C ASN A 428 56.74 -39.31 -4.14
N SER A 429 57.63 -39.10 -5.09
CA SER A 429 58.88 -39.79 -5.33
C SER A 429 58.77 -41.30 -5.52
N ALA A 430 59.45 -41.68 -6.55
CA ALA A 430 60.06 -42.96 -6.90
C ALA A 430 59.30 -43.71 -8.01
N ASP A 431 59.82 -43.81 -9.17
CA ASP A 431 61.08 -44.38 -9.62
C ASP A 431 60.90 -45.84 -10.05
N THR A 432 61.60 -46.16 -11.18
CA THR A 432 61.85 -47.49 -11.78
C THR A 432 60.70 -48.10 -12.54
N GLY A 433 60.77 -48.36 -13.82
CA GLY A 433 61.83 -49.02 -14.57
C GLY A 433 61.25 -50.20 -15.37
N VAL A 434 61.67 -50.28 -16.60
CA VAL A 434 61.53 -51.31 -17.66
C VAL A 434 60.37 -51.08 -18.61
#